data_86b2dc91ada095ae3b7368825674be05
#
_entry.id   86b2dc91ada095ae3b7368825674be05
#
_cell.length_a   1.000
_cell.length_b   1.000
_cell.length_c   1.000
_cell.angle_alpha   90.00
_cell.angle_beta   90.00
_cell.angle_gamma   90.00
#
_symmetry.space_group_name_H-M   'P 1'
#
loop_
_entity.id
_entity.type
_entity.pdbx_description
1 polymer ?
#
loop_
_entity_poly.entity_id
_entity_poly.type
_entity_poly.pdbx_seq_one_letter_code
_entity_poly.pdbx_strand_id
1 'polypeptide(L)'
;MTMAISIWEKKEDASSLQNQLVCALISGIYSTALACAEKLYTSYEWEFVTLVLGEYVTGDRALTAHIFIDELCTSIGVKKILPYIQNNEWKQYAIDKAAEPLIDKLYAAIEVANATKNKGVTVRYNAGIKLKNETSNDLSKLKELLPPTDLRYQTIADKLGLAILQCGIDFFNDSKANDAARKAMSLNSYAGSIVVGKMARDRCKENMDTLQKIIDNLPPSSVTAEDTAIKKALDEYCQFPDLIIYAVTLLNKTKPHLQSIKTKLGSSNSYYLRTSTEVVTKALNNLIAEVNSVQKTIGLDKIKHTVSEAWNATLIMDTFDMEADFKANRYAQNRAALKDICDHLGISSSTRSVSTSSPLQRTAMTLPAHTTQSQTSNRTDQQKTDGSRGLGCSAGIVGCAIGNIIGLIAFDGNTTISVILALLCGLFLYRHARNL
;
A
#
# COMPACT_ATOMS: atom_id res chain seq x y z
N MET A 1 -7.89 51.00 33.35
CA MET A 1 -9.02 50.34 32.68
C MET A 1 -9.71 49.30 33.56
N THR A 2 -9.02 48.37 34.18
CA THR A 2 -9.63 47.38 35.13
C THR A 2 -10.41 48.06 36.24
N MET A 3 -9.94 49.19 36.77
CA MET A 3 -10.62 49.99 37.79
C MET A 3 -11.89 50.66 37.22
N ALA A 4 -11.93 51.08 35.98
CA ALA A 4 -13.12 51.64 35.31
C ALA A 4 -14.21 50.58 35.14
N ILE A 5 -13.84 49.35 34.75
CA ILE A 5 -14.78 48.22 34.63
C ILE A 5 -15.47 47.98 35.97
N SER A 6 -14.74 47.95 37.09
CA SER A 6 -15.31 47.71 38.44
C SER A 6 -16.28 48.78 38.94
N ILE A 7 -16.18 50.01 38.41
CA ILE A 7 -17.13 51.09 38.75
C ILE A 7 -18.49 50.85 38.09
N TRP A 8 -18.49 50.33 36.85
CA TRP A 8 -19.72 50.06 36.09
C TRP A 8 -20.32 48.68 36.34
N GLU A 9 -19.58 47.71 36.89
CA GLU A 9 -20.06 46.35 37.18
C GLU A 9 -21.30 46.35 38.14
N LYS A 10 -21.50 47.43 38.93
CA LYS A 10 -22.64 47.57 39.85
C LYS A 10 -23.90 48.12 39.20
N LYS A 11 -23.82 48.58 37.94
CA LYS A 11 -24.95 49.15 37.21
C LYS A 11 -25.23 48.28 35.96
N GLU A 12 -26.46 47.86 35.80
CA GLU A 12 -26.89 46.99 34.69
C GLU A 12 -27.69 47.76 33.65
N ASP A 13 -27.55 49.10 33.61
CA ASP A 13 -28.17 49.92 32.57
C ASP A 13 -27.37 49.83 31.26
N ALA A 14 -28.03 50.12 30.10
CA ALA A 14 -27.45 50.01 28.77
C ALA A 14 -26.14 50.79 28.62
N SER A 15 -26.04 52.00 29.12
CA SER A 15 -24.85 52.84 29.03
C SER A 15 -23.65 52.26 29.80
N SER A 16 -23.91 51.69 30.99
CA SER A 16 -22.88 51.01 31.78
C SER A 16 -22.39 49.76 31.07
N LEU A 17 -23.27 48.96 30.47
CA LEU A 17 -22.91 47.76 29.71
C LEU A 17 -22.11 48.11 28.42
N GLN A 18 -22.47 49.17 27.70
CA GLN A 18 -21.72 49.65 26.54
C GLN A 18 -20.28 50.06 26.94
N ASN A 19 -20.14 50.83 28.01
CA ASN A 19 -18.83 51.26 28.52
C ASN A 19 -17.98 50.07 29.01
N GLN A 20 -18.60 49.11 29.72
CA GLN A 20 -17.91 47.89 30.15
C GLN A 20 -17.45 47.07 28.95
N LEU A 21 -18.29 46.89 27.92
CA LEU A 21 -17.96 46.17 26.67
C LEU A 21 -16.74 46.80 26.01
N VAL A 22 -16.77 48.10 25.76
CA VAL A 22 -15.64 48.82 25.09
C VAL A 22 -14.35 48.72 25.92
N CYS A 23 -14.42 48.99 27.22
CA CYS A 23 -13.24 48.90 28.10
C CYS A 23 -12.69 47.47 28.16
N ALA A 24 -13.56 46.45 28.18
CA ALA A 24 -13.17 45.05 28.26
C ALA A 24 -12.50 44.60 26.91
N LEU A 25 -13.04 45.01 25.74
CA LEU A 25 -12.42 44.75 24.46
C LEU A 25 -11.01 45.34 24.34
N ILE A 26 -10.86 46.63 24.71
CA ILE A 26 -9.56 47.31 24.68
C ILE A 26 -8.57 46.66 25.67
N SER A 27 -9.05 46.13 26.79
CA SER A 27 -8.23 45.48 27.82
C SER A 27 -7.96 44.01 27.53
N GLY A 28 -8.55 43.41 26.47
CA GLY A 28 -8.42 42.00 26.13
C GLY A 28 -9.17 41.06 27.09
N ILE A 29 -10.15 41.57 27.86
CA ILE A 29 -10.97 40.80 28.80
C ILE A 29 -12.22 40.29 28.08
N TYR A 30 -12.04 39.34 27.20
CA TYR A 30 -13.08 38.87 26.27
C TYR A 30 -14.29 38.24 26.95
N SER A 31 -14.12 37.59 28.11
CA SER A 31 -15.23 37.06 28.90
C SER A 31 -16.23 38.14 29.33
N THR A 32 -15.75 39.25 29.86
CA THR A 32 -16.58 40.40 30.27
C THR A 32 -17.17 41.09 29.04
N ALA A 33 -16.38 41.28 27.99
CA ALA A 33 -16.84 41.88 26.73
C ALA A 33 -18.04 41.15 26.15
N LEU A 34 -17.91 39.83 25.97
CA LEU A 34 -18.99 39.03 25.39
C LEU A 34 -20.21 38.92 26.29
N ALA A 35 -20.04 38.82 27.61
CA ALA A 35 -21.17 38.82 28.55
C ALA A 35 -21.95 40.15 28.49
N CYS A 36 -21.27 41.29 28.39
CA CYS A 36 -21.91 42.59 28.22
C CYS A 36 -22.63 42.70 26.86
N ALA A 37 -22.00 42.23 25.79
CA ALA A 37 -22.60 42.22 24.45
C ALA A 37 -23.88 41.35 24.40
N GLU A 38 -23.83 40.13 24.96
CA GLU A 38 -25.01 39.24 25.02
C GLU A 38 -26.15 39.84 25.85
N LYS A 39 -25.83 40.54 26.93
CA LYS A 39 -26.81 41.23 27.77
C LYS A 39 -27.43 42.41 27.03
N LEU A 40 -26.62 43.21 26.32
CA LEU A 40 -27.13 44.28 25.44
C LEU A 40 -28.04 43.70 24.35
N TYR A 41 -27.59 42.67 23.69
CA TYR A 41 -28.36 41.97 22.62
C TYR A 41 -29.72 41.47 23.12
N THR A 42 -29.80 40.95 24.34
CA THR A 42 -31.05 40.38 24.90
C THR A 42 -31.97 41.39 25.48
N SER A 43 -31.45 42.46 26.15
CA SER A 43 -32.23 43.38 26.98
C SER A 43 -32.30 44.80 26.43
N TYR A 44 -31.38 45.19 25.53
CA TYR A 44 -31.22 46.58 25.06
C TYR A 44 -30.89 46.58 23.54
N GLU A 45 -31.87 46.16 22.75
CA GLU A 45 -31.69 45.93 21.32
C GLU A 45 -31.20 47.17 20.58
N TRP A 46 -31.84 48.34 20.82
CA TRP A 46 -31.46 49.58 20.16
C TRP A 46 -30.03 49.99 20.48
N GLU A 47 -29.64 49.89 21.71
CA GLU A 47 -28.33 50.27 22.19
C GLU A 47 -27.25 49.32 21.69
N PHE A 48 -27.58 48.02 21.53
CA PHE A 48 -26.70 47.05 20.89
C PHE A 48 -26.47 47.37 19.42
N VAL A 49 -27.55 47.60 18.66
CA VAL A 49 -27.50 47.94 17.25
C VAL A 49 -26.74 49.27 17.03
N THR A 50 -27.04 50.28 17.81
CA THR A 50 -26.36 51.59 17.72
C THR A 50 -24.87 51.50 18.03
N LEU A 51 -24.50 50.67 19.01
CA LEU A 51 -23.07 50.48 19.35
C LEU A 51 -22.26 49.85 18.22
N VAL A 52 -22.87 48.86 17.53
CA VAL A 52 -22.20 48.11 16.46
C VAL A 52 -22.21 48.81 15.10
N LEU A 53 -23.37 49.39 14.72
CA LEU A 53 -23.59 49.97 13.39
C LEU A 53 -23.51 51.49 13.36
N GLY A 54 -23.60 52.15 14.53
CA GLY A 54 -23.63 53.61 14.64
C GLY A 54 -25.06 54.15 14.82
N GLU A 55 -25.15 55.39 15.32
CA GLU A 55 -26.42 56.01 15.80
C GLU A 55 -27.49 56.23 14.71
N TYR A 56 -27.10 56.23 13.45
CA TYR A 56 -28.04 56.53 12.36
C TYR A 56 -28.42 55.34 11.50
N VAL A 57 -28.08 54.13 11.94
CA VAL A 57 -28.33 52.93 11.20
C VAL A 57 -29.35 52.08 11.90
N THR A 58 -30.51 51.84 11.22
CA THR A 58 -31.50 50.85 11.65
C THR A 58 -31.06 49.50 11.12
N GLY A 59 -30.82 48.53 11.99
CA GLY A 59 -30.41 47.17 11.62
C GLY A 59 -31.24 46.10 12.30
N ASP A 60 -31.37 44.95 11.67
CA ASP A 60 -31.88 43.75 12.35
C ASP A 60 -30.88 43.32 13.45
N ARG A 61 -31.42 43.02 14.62
CA ARG A 61 -30.61 42.61 15.77
C ARG A 61 -29.74 41.37 15.49
N ALA A 62 -30.29 40.38 14.81
CA ALA A 62 -29.57 39.14 14.53
C ALA A 62 -28.46 39.38 13.50
N LEU A 63 -28.73 40.15 12.43
CA LEU A 63 -27.72 40.56 11.48
C LEU A 63 -26.61 41.42 12.13
N THR A 64 -26.97 42.34 13.04
CA THR A 64 -25.99 43.12 13.79
C THR A 64 -25.11 42.27 14.67
N ALA A 65 -25.66 41.21 15.28
CA ALA A 65 -24.88 40.25 16.07
C ALA A 65 -23.89 39.46 15.18
N HIS A 66 -24.29 39.09 14.00
CA HIS A 66 -23.38 38.45 13.04
C HIS A 66 -22.22 39.36 12.65
N ILE A 67 -22.49 40.63 12.35
CA ILE A 67 -21.46 41.64 12.05
C ILE A 67 -20.50 41.81 13.25
N PHE A 68 -21.03 41.88 14.44
CA PHE A 68 -20.24 41.99 15.67
C PHE A 68 -19.31 40.76 15.85
N ILE A 69 -19.85 39.57 15.68
CA ILE A 69 -19.07 38.33 15.79
C ILE A 69 -18.03 38.23 14.66
N ASP A 70 -18.35 38.61 13.42
CA ASP A 70 -17.41 38.64 12.30
C ASP A 70 -16.23 39.56 12.58
N GLU A 71 -16.50 40.76 13.12
CA GLU A 71 -15.43 41.71 13.47
C GLU A 71 -14.55 41.15 14.58
N LEU A 72 -15.11 40.56 15.62
CA LEU A 72 -14.33 39.89 16.68
C LEU A 72 -13.50 38.72 16.17
N CYS A 73 -14.09 37.90 15.30
CA CYS A 73 -13.37 36.77 14.67
C CYS A 73 -12.19 37.24 13.83
N THR A 74 -12.37 38.35 13.09
CA THR A 74 -11.35 38.93 12.21
C THR A 74 -10.24 39.59 13.02
N SER A 75 -10.62 40.46 14.01
CA SER A 75 -9.65 41.27 14.77
C SER A 75 -8.91 40.49 15.84
N ILE A 76 -9.57 39.52 16.51
CA ILE A 76 -9.05 38.80 17.67
C ILE A 76 -8.73 37.34 17.34
N GLY A 77 -9.54 36.74 16.50
CA GLY A 77 -9.48 35.32 16.11
C GLY A 77 -10.50 34.45 16.87
N VAL A 78 -11.20 33.60 16.11
CA VAL A 78 -12.30 32.75 16.63
C VAL A 78 -11.87 31.90 17.82
N LYS A 79 -10.68 31.33 17.81
CA LYS A 79 -10.19 30.45 18.88
C LYS A 79 -10.08 31.15 20.24
N LYS A 80 -9.80 32.46 20.24
CA LYS A 80 -9.67 33.24 21.48
C LYS A 80 -11.02 33.64 22.06
N ILE A 81 -12.04 33.86 21.22
CA ILE A 81 -13.34 34.35 21.68
C ILE A 81 -14.36 33.23 21.94
N LEU A 82 -14.26 32.12 21.18
CA LEU A 82 -15.21 31.01 21.21
C LEU A 82 -15.51 30.45 22.63
N PRO A 83 -14.52 30.29 23.53
CA PRO A 83 -14.77 29.82 24.89
C PRO A 83 -15.66 30.72 25.73
N TYR A 84 -15.77 32.00 25.37
CA TYR A 84 -16.49 33.02 26.14
C TYR A 84 -17.88 33.36 25.58
N ILE A 85 -18.21 32.87 24.36
CA ILE A 85 -19.54 33.04 23.79
C ILE A 85 -20.51 32.10 24.49
N GLN A 86 -21.50 32.64 25.20
CA GLN A 86 -22.53 31.86 25.88
C GLN A 86 -23.80 31.71 25.04
N ASN A 87 -24.09 32.68 24.16
CA ASN A 87 -25.21 32.59 23.23
C ASN A 87 -24.95 31.50 22.19
N ASN A 88 -25.81 30.49 22.13
CA ASN A 88 -25.65 29.33 21.27
C ASN A 88 -25.70 29.70 19.77
N GLU A 89 -26.53 30.64 19.35
CA GLU A 89 -26.64 31.10 17.97
C GLU A 89 -25.34 31.80 17.54
N TRP A 90 -24.81 32.69 18.36
CA TRP A 90 -23.54 33.36 18.11
C TRP A 90 -22.36 32.38 18.04
N LYS A 91 -22.37 31.43 18.97
CA LYS A 91 -21.35 30.39 19.02
C LYS A 91 -21.36 29.53 17.78
N GLN A 92 -22.56 29.11 17.36
CA GLN A 92 -22.72 28.30 16.16
C GLN A 92 -22.31 29.08 14.92
N TYR A 93 -22.75 30.35 14.81
CA TYR A 93 -22.38 31.26 13.72
C TYR A 93 -20.84 31.42 13.61
N ALA A 94 -20.17 31.68 14.74
CA ALA A 94 -18.71 31.84 14.77
C ALA A 94 -17.99 30.55 14.33
N ILE A 95 -18.49 29.38 14.75
CA ILE A 95 -17.97 28.09 14.34
C ILE A 95 -18.16 27.89 12.84
N ASP A 96 -19.34 28.11 12.31
CA ASP A 96 -19.68 27.89 10.91
C ASP A 96 -18.84 28.80 10.01
N LYS A 97 -18.75 30.07 10.34
CA LYS A 97 -17.95 31.07 9.63
C LYS A 97 -16.47 30.69 9.55
N ALA A 98 -15.93 30.09 10.63
CA ALA A 98 -14.53 29.68 10.66
C ALA A 98 -14.29 28.31 10.01
N ALA A 99 -15.29 27.42 10.07
CA ALA A 99 -15.17 26.05 9.56
C ALA A 99 -15.39 25.94 8.03
N GLU A 100 -16.37 26.68 7.48
CA GLU A 100 -16.71 26.61 6.05
C GLU A 100 -15.52 26.84 5.13
N PRO A 101 -14.68 27.89 5.28
CA PRO A 101 -13.54 28.11 4.40
C PRO A 101 -12.51 26.99 4.48
N LEU A 102 -12.35 26.36 5.64
CA LEU A 102 -11.45 25.20 5.82
C LEU A 102 -12.01 23.97 5.10
N ILE A 103 -13.31 23.74 5.21
CA ILE A 103 -14.01 22.64 4.54
C ILE A 103 -13.89 22.80 3.02
N ASP A 104 -14.18 23.98 2.50
CA ASP A 104 -14.08 24.27 1.05
C ASP A 104 -12.67 24.06 0.52
N LYS A 105 -11.66 24.53 1.26
CA LYS A 105 -10.26 24.32 0.92
C LYS A 105 -9.86 22.85 0.89
N LEU A 106 -10.34 22.06 1.85
CA LEU A 106 -10.13 20.62 1.89
C LEU A 106 -10.80 19.91 0.70
N TYR A 107 -12.03 20.29 0.35
CA TYR A 107 -12.71 19.78 -0.84
C TYR A 107 -11.94 20.12 -2.13
N ALA A 108 -11.52 21.36 -2.29
CA ALA A 108 -10.74 21.78 -3.46
C ALA A 108 -9.45 20.97 -3.60
N ALA A 109 -8.74 20.73 -2.49
CA ALA A 109 -7.52 19.90 -2.50
C ALA A 109 -7.80 18.45 -2.89
N ILE A 110 -8.91 17.86 -2.43
CA ILE A 110 -9.35 16.52 -2.80
C ILE A 110 -9.62 16.45 -4.32
N GLU A 111 -10.33 17.43 -4.87
CA GLU A 111 -10.64 17.47 -6.32
C GLU A 111 -9.38 17.58 -7.16
N VAL A 112 -8.40 18.40 -6.75
CA VAL A 112 -7.10 18.50 -7.42
C VAL A 112 -6.38 17.14 -7.42
N ALA A 113 -6.40 16.42 -6.30
CA ALA A 113 -5.79 15.08 -6.23
C ALA A 113 -6.55 14.07 -7.11
N ASN A 114 -7.89 14.10 -7.10
CA ASN A 114 -8.72 13.22 -7.92
C ASN A 114 -8.50 13.44 -9.42
N ALA A 115 -8.29 14.67 -9.85
CA ALA A 115 -7.99 15.02 -11.24
C ALA A 115 -6.66 14.42 -11.75
N THR A 116 -5.84 13.83 -10.89
CA THR A 116 -4.60 13.11 -11.26
C THR A 116 -4.83 11.64 -11.59
N LYS A 117 -6.04 11.12 -11.40
CA LYS A 117 -6.38 9.76 -11.81
C LYS A 117 -6.05 9.58 -13.29
N ASN A 118 -5.38 8.51 -13.63
CA ASN A 118 -4.93 8.18 -15.00
C ASN A 118 -3.80 9.08 -15.58
N LYS A 119 -3.18 9.97 -14.79
CA LYS A 119 -2.02 10.79 -15.26
C LYS A 119 -0.66 10.11 -15.07
N GLY A 120 -0.66 8.86 -14.66
CA GLY A 120 0.55 8.06 -14.45
C GLY A 120 0.89 7.83 -12.97
N VAL A 121 1.61 6.74 -12.74
CA VAL A 121 1.88 6.16 -11.42
C VAL A 121 2.54 7.15 -10.46
N THR A 122 3.62 7.79 -10.89
CA THR A 122 4.38 8.75 -10.07
C THR A 122 3.55 10.02 -9.77
N VAL A 123 2.78 10.51 -10.75
CA VAL A 123 1.92 11.69 -10.57
C VAL A 123 0.85 11.41 -9.52
N ARG A 124 0.25 10.21 -9.57
CA ARG A 124 -0.78 9.80 -8.63
C ARG A 124 -0.25 9.65 -7.20
N TYR A 125 0.93 9.06 -7.03
CA TYR A 125 1.59 8.98 -5.72
C TYR A 125 1.91 10.35 -5.14
N ASN A 126 2.52 11.21 -5.96
CA ASN A 126 2.87 12.57 -5.54
C ASN A 126 1.64 13.41 -5.18
N ALA A 127 0.52 13.19 -5.88
CA ALA A 127 -0.76 13.83 -5.54
C ALA A 127 -1.24 13.41 -4.13
N GLY A 128 -1.12 12.14 -3.77
CA GLY A 128 -1.44 11.66 -2.41
C GLY A 128 -0.55 12.27 -1.34
N ILE A 129 0.76 12.36 -1.58
CA ILE A 129 1.72 13.02 -0.68
C ILE A 129 1.42 14.52 -0.55
N LYS A 130 1.17 15.21 -1.66
CA LYS A 130 0.81 16.61 -1.67
C LYS A 130 -0.47 16.86 -0.89
N LEU A 131 -1.52 16.09 -1.18
CA LEU A 131 -2.80 16.18 -0.48
C LEU A 131 -2.63 16.03 1.03
N LYS A 132 -1.90 14.99 1.49
CA LYS A 132 -1.55 14.81 2.90
C LYS A 132 -0.89 16.06 3.49
N ASN A 133 0.16 16.57 2.85
CA ASN A 133 0.98 17.66 3.40
C ASN A 133 0.24 19.00 3.44
N GLU A 134 -0.52 19.32 2.40
CA GLU A 134 -1.24 20.60 2.29
C GLU A 134 -2.48 20.66 3.16
N THR A 135 -3.10 19.51 3.48
CA THR A 135 -4.38 19.49 4.21
C THR A 135 -4.24 19.16 5.70
N SER A 136 -3.12 18.63 6.14
CA SER A 136 -2.94 18.18 7.54
C SER A 136 -3.17 19.29 8.57
N ASN A 137 -2.67 20.50 8.30
CA ASN A 137 -2.84 21.66 9.18
C ASN A 137 -4.29 22.17 9.20
N ASP A 138 -4.95 22.24 8.04
CA ASP A 138 -6.32 22.73 7.93
C ASP A 138 -7.31 21.73 8.56
N LEU A 139 -7.08 20.42 8.39
CA LEU A 139 -7.86 19.40 9.08
C LEU A 139 -7.68 19.46 10.60
N SER A 140 -6.47 19.75 11.08
CA SER A 140 -6.20 19.92 12.52
C SER A 140 -6.93 21.13 13.08
N LYS A 141 -6.91 22.27 12.38
CA LYS A 141 -7.68 23.47 12.76
C LYS A 141 -9.18 23.19 12.78
N LEU A 142 -9.68 22.48 11.77
CA LEU A 142 -11.10 22.12 11.70
C LEU A 142 -11.51 21.22 12.87
N LYS A 143 -10.64 20.28 13.29
CA LYS A 143 -10.87 19.41 14.44
C LYS A 143 -10.94 20.19 15.77
N GLU A 144 -10.26 21.33 15.87
CA GLU A 144 -10.36 22.22 17.03
C GLU A 144 -11.68 22.99 17.08
N LEU A 145 -12.30 23.26 15.92
CA LEU A 145 -13.57 23.97 15.80
C LEU A 145 -14.77 23.02 15.88
N LEU A 146 -14.67 21.88 15.23
CA LEU A 146 -15.74 20.88 15.13
C LEU A 146 -15.32 19.59 15.85
N PRO A 147 -16.11 19.12 16.83
CA PRO A 147 -15.80 17.88 17.52
C PRO A 147 -15.87 16.69 16.54
N PRO A 148 -15.20 15.58 16.83
CA PRO A 148 -15.24 14.38 15.96
C PRO A 148 -16.64 13.78 15.77
N THR A 149 -17.60 14.19 16.58
CA THR A 149 -19.02 13.81 16.45
C THR A 149 -19.81 14.71 15.50
N ASP A 150 -19.26 15.85 15.08
CA ASP A 150 -19.89 16.73 14.09
C ASP A 150 -19.85 16.05 12.71
N LEU A 151 -21.01 15.96 12.08
CA LEU A 151 -21.15 15.27 10.79
C LEU A 151 -20.33 15.92 9.67
N ARG A 152 -20.15 17.23 9.70
CA ARG A 152 -19.33 17.96 8.71
C ARG A 152 -17.88 17.56 8.82
N TYR A 153 -17.36 17.52 10.07
CA TYR A 153 -16.00 17.06 10.32
C TYR A 153 -15.81 15.59 9.85
N GLN A 154 -16.74 14.70 10.26
CA GLN A 154 -16.67 13.29 9.85
C GLN A 154 -16.67 13.15 8.33
N THR A 155 -17.59 13.86 7.66
CA THR A 155 -17.74 13.77 6.20
C THR A 155 -16.46 14.19 5.48
N ILE A 156 -15.87 15.33 5.85
CA ILE A 156 -14.67 15.82 5.16
C ILE A 156 -13.42 15.01 5.52
N ALA A 157 -13.28 14.57 6.78
CA ALA A 157 -12.17 13.73 7.23
C ALA A 157 -12.18 12.36 6.52
N ASP A 158 -13.35 11.74 6.39
CA ASP A 158 -13.51 10.48 5.67
C ASP A 158 -13.25 10.64 4.17
N LYS A 159 -13.79 11.69 3.53
CA LYS A 159 -13.51 11.97 2.11
C LYS A 159 -12.03 12.20 1.84
N LEU A 160 -11.37 12.99 2.70
CA LEU A 160 -9.93 13.26 2.60
C LEU A 160 -9.12 11.97 2.77
N GLY A 161 -9.40 11.21 3.83
CA GLY A 161 -8.71 9.94 4.08
C GLY A 161 -8.89 8.95 2.93
N LEU A 162 -10.12 8.79 2.42
CA LEU A 162 -10.40 7.90 1.30
C LEU A 162 -9.76 8.37 -0.01
N ALA A 163 -9.61 9.67 -0.24
CA ALA A 163 -8.90 10.20 -1.40
C ALA A 163 -7.40 9.88 -1.34
N ILE A 164 -6.78 10.04 -0.16
CA ILE A 164 -5.37 9.68 0.07
C ILE A 164 -5.16 8.16 -0.05
N LEU A 165 -6.04 7.37 0.55
CA LEU A 165 -6.06 5.91 0.41
C LEU A 165 -6.10 5.50 -1.06
N GLN A 166 -7.01 6.10 -1.84
CA GLN A 166 -7.16 5.77 -3.26
C GLN A 166 -5.90 6.11 -4.06
N CYS A 167 -5.20 7.21 -3.73
CA CYS A 167 -3.90 7.51 -4.34
C CYS A 167 -2.86 6.40 -4.06
N GLY A 168 -2.86 5.85 -2.85
CA GLY A 168 -2.01 4.73 -2.48
C GLY A 168 -2.36 3.44 -3.22
N ILE A 169 -3.65 3.13 -3.34
CA ILE A 169 -4.15 1.95 -4.07
C ILE A 169 -3.79 2.04 -5.56
N ASP A 170 -4.11 3.16 -6.21
CA ASP A 170 -3.84 3.38 -7.63
C ASP A 170 -2.33 3.27 -7.91
N PHE A 171 -1.50 3.91 -7.05
CA PHE A 171 -0.05 3.80 -7.16
C PHE A 171 0.45 2.36 -7.04
N PHE A 172 -0.05 1.61 -6.06
CA PHE A 172 0.38 0.23 -5.84
C PHE A 172 0.00 -0.68 -7.02
N ASN A 173 -1.22 -0.55 -7.52
CA ASN A 173 -1.72 -1.40 -8.61
C ASN A 173 -0.97 -1.18 -9.93
N ASP A 174 -0.57 0.05 -10.22
CA ASP A 174 0.07 0.42 -11.47
C ASP A 174 1.61 0.41 -11.39
N SER A 175 2.19 0.32 -10.18
CA SER A 175 3.64 0.38 -9.97
C SER A 175 4.29 -0.98 -10.12
N LYS A 176 5.39 -1.03 -10.89
CA LYS A 176 6.29 -2.18 -10.95
C LYS A 176 7.47 -2.10 -9.96
N ALA A 177 7.51 -1.06 -9.13
CA ALA A 177 8.62 -0.84 -8.19
C ALA A 177 8.56 -1.81 -7.01
N ASN A 178 9.70 -2.36 -6.62
CA ASN A 178 9.80 -3.30 -5.49
C ASN A 178 9.38 -2.69 -4.13
N ASP A 179 9.43 -1.37 -3.99
CA ASP A 179 9.04 -0.64 -2.78
C ASP A 179 7.61 -0.09 -2.82
N ALA A 180 6.84 -0.38 -3.88
CA ALA A 180 5.49 0.15 -4.09
C ALA A 180 4.56 -0.12 -2.90
N ALA A 181 4.59 -1.35 -2.36
CA ALA A 181 3.77 -1.71 -1.21
C ALA A 181 4.11 -0.88 0.05
N ARG A 182 5.40 -0.63 0.32
CA ARG A 182 5.83 0.19 1.47
C ARG A 182 5.44 1.66 1.30
N LYS A 183 5.57 2.20 0.09
CA LYS A 183 5.14 3.56 -0.23
C LYS A 183 3.63 3.73 -0.11
N ALA A 184 2.84 2.80 -0.66
CA ALA A 184 1.39 2.80 -0.52
C ALA A 184 0.96 2.66 0.94
N MET A 185 1.62 1.80 1.73
CA MET A 185 1.37 1.65 3.17
C MET A 185 1.52 2.97 3.92
N SER A 186 2.51 3.79 3.58
CA SER A 186 2.70 5.11 4.23
C SER A 186 1.50 6.04 4.01
N LEU A 187 0.93 6.07 2.80
CA LEU A 187 -0.29 6.84 2.51
C LEU A 187 -1.51 6.26 3.23
N ASN A 188 -1.68 4.94 3.18
CA ASN A 188 -2.82 4.24 3.78
C ASN A 188 -2.82 4.36 5.31
N SER A 189 -1.66 4.33 5.96
CA SER A 189 -1.52 4.53 7.41
C SER A 189 -1.95 5.94 7.82
N TYR A 190 -1.55 6.96 7.05
CA TYR A 190 -2.03 8.32 7.31
C TYR A 190 -3.54 8.44 7.07
N ALA A 191 -4.05 7.91 5.98
CA ALA A 191 -5.49 7.88 5.70
C ALA A 191 -6.27 7.24 6.86
N GLY A 192 -5.82 6.09 7.35
CA GLY A 192 -6.42 5.40 8.50
C GLY A 192 -6.39 6.20 9.80
N SER A 193 -5.40 7.09 9.97
CA SER A 193 -5.27 7.94 11.16
C SER A 193 -6.24 9.12 11.22
N ILE A 194 -6.77 9.55 10.08
CA ILE A 194 -7.65 10.73 9.99
C ILE A 194 -9.13 10.40 9.80
N VAL A 195 -9.47 9.23 9.25
CA VAL A 195 -10.87 8.81 9.04
C VAL A 195 -11.59 8.56 10.36
N VAL A 196 -12.87 8.94 10.44
CA VAL A 196 -13.71 8.87 11.65
C VAL A 196 -14.84 7.86 11.50
N GLY A 197 -15.48 7.79 10.34
CA GLY A 197 -16.59 6.89 10.06
C GLY A 197 -16.17 5.42 10.04
N LYS A 198 -17.04 4.54 10.51
CA LYS A 198 -16.75 3.09 10.58
C LYS A 198 -16.37 2.51 9.21
N MET A 199 -17.16 2.80 8.18
CA MET A 199 -16.91 2.26 6.83
C MET A 199 -15.57 2.69 6.26
N ALA A 200 -15.17 3.96 6.46
CA ALA A 200 -13.89 4.47 6.01
C ALA A 200 -12.72 3.82 6.78
N ARG A 201 -12.86 3.65 8.09
CA ARG A 201 -11.87 2.94 8.93
C ARG A 201 -11.70 1.49 8.53
N ASP A 202 -12.80 0.78 8.33
CA ASP A 202 -12.76 -0.64 7.93
C ASP A 202 -12.06 -0.79 6.57
N ARG A 203 -12.37 0.07 5.59
CA ARG A 203 -11.71 0.08 4.28
C ARG A 203 -10.20 0.39 4.38
N CYS A 204 -9.80 1.35 5.19
CA CYS A 204 -8.38 1.64 5.42
C CYS A 204 -7.66 0.44 6.06
N LYS A 205 -8.28 -0.20 7.06
CA LYS A 205 -7.74 -1.38 7.73
C LYS A 205 -7.55 -2.54 6.77
N GLU A 206 -8.56 -2.90 5.99
CA GLU A 206 -8.48 -4.00 5.01
C GLU A 206 -7.34 -3.79 4.01
N ASN A 207 -7.17 -2.57 3.52
CA ASN A 207 -6.09 -2.24 2.60
C ASN A 207 -4.71 -2.30 3.28
N MET A 208 -4.59 -1.82 4.52
CA MET A 208 -3.34 -1.92 5.29
C MET A 208 -2.98 -3.38 5.58
N ASP A 209 -3.95 -4.21 5.99
CA ASP A 209 -3.74 -5.64 6.24
C ASP A 209 -3.29 -6.37 4.96
N THR A 210 -3.86 -6.01 3.82
CA THR A 210 -3.46 -6.56 2.52
C THR A 210 -2.04 -6.16 2.15
N LEU A 211 -1.70 -4.87 2.27
CA LEU A 211 -0.34 -4.40 2.00
C LEU A 211 0.68 -4.98 2.97
N GLN A 212 0.31 -5.17 4.25
CA GLN A 212 1.20 -5.76 5.24
C GLN A 212 1.56 -7.20 4.85
N LYS A 213 0.57 -8.03 4.47
CA LYS A 213 0.82 -9.39 3.96
C LYS A 213 1.78 -9.39 2.77
N ILE A 214 1.65 -8.42 1.88
CA ILE A 214 2.56 -8.28 0.73
C ILE A 214 3.96 -7.87 1.20
N ILE A 215 4.07 -6.89 2.10
CA ILE A 215 5.34 -6.41 2.66
C ILE A 215 6.08 -7.53 3.40
N ASP A 216 5.37 -8.36 4.15
CA ASP A 216 5.93 -9.51 4.88
C ASP A 216 6.51 -10.56 3.92
N ASN A 217 6.05 -10.58 2.68
CA ASN A 217 6.55 -11.44 1.61
C ASN A 217 7.66 -10.82 0.76
N LEU A 218 7.92 -9.51 0.91
CA LEU A 218 9.01 -8.86 0.18
C LEU A 218 10.38 -9.17 0.80
N PRO A 219 11.45 -9.18 -0.02
CA PRO A 219 12.79 -9.32 0.51
C PRO A 219 13.12 -8.18 1.48
N PRO A 220 13.73 -8.48 2.63
CA PRO A 220 14.33 -7.45 3.47
C PRO A 220 15.33 -6.61 2.66
N SER A 221 15.42 -5.31 2.96
CA SER A 221 16.29 -4.39 2.20
C SER A 221 17.75 -4.81 2.16
N SER A 222 18.23 -5.50 3.22
CA SER A 222 19.60 -6.01 3.34
C SER A 222 19.96 -7.13 2.35
N VAL A 223 18.95 -7.78 1.73
CA VAL A 223 19.15 -8.94 0.83
C VAL A 223 18.54 -8.74 -0.57
N THR A 224 18.17 -7.50 -0.91
CA THR A 224 17.52 -7.19 -2.20
C THR A 224 18.40 -7.56 -3.40
N ALA A 225 19.72 -7.42 -3.30
CA ALA A 225 20.63 -7.76 -4.39
C ALA A 225 20.68 -9.27 -4.63
N GLU A 226 20.77 -10.07 -3.56
CA GLU A 226 20.74 -11.52 -3.62
C GLU A 226 19.39 -12.04 -4.13
N ASP A 227 18.28 -11.47 -3.65
CA ASP A 227 16.93 -11.79 -4.12
C ASP A 227 16.80 -11.54 -5.63
N THR A 228 17.27 -10.39 -6.10
CA THR A 228 17.25 -10.05 -7.53
C THR A 228 18.07 -11.05 -8.35
N ALA A 229 19.23 -11.47 -7.86
CA ALA A 229 20.07 -12.45 -8.53
C ALA A 229 19.40 -13.84 -8.59
N ILE A 230 18.74 -14.26 -7.50
CA ILE A 230 18.01 -15.54 -7.44
C ILE A 230 16.81 -15.49 -8.39
N LYS A 231 16.01 -14.42 -8.38
CA LYS A 231 14.86 -14.25 -9.29
C LYS A 231 15.30 -14.28 -10.75
N LYS A 232 16.39 -13.58 -11.08
CA LYS A 232 16.96 -13.64 -12.42
C LYS A 232 17.37 -15.05 -12.81
N ALA A 233 17.99 -15.81 -11.90
CA ALA A 233 18.35 -17.19 -12.16
C ALA A 233 17.12 -18.10 -12.36
N LEU A 234 16.06 -17.88 -11.61
CA LEU A 234 14.78 -18.59 -11.76
C LEU A 234 14.08 -18.23 -13.08
N ASP A 235 14.08 -16.96 -13.48
CA ASP A 235 13.49 -16.50 -14.75
C ASP A 235 14.26 -17.09 -15.96
N GLU A 236 15.58 -17.06 -15.92
CA GLU A 236 16.42 -17.70 -16.94
C GLU A 236 16.15 -19.21 -17.00
N TYR A 237 16.04 -19.86 -15.85
CA TYR A 237 15.74 -21.27 -15.75
C TYR A 237 14.38 -21.67 -16.36
N CYS A 238 13.36 -20.82 -16.22
CA CYS A 238 12.06 -21.06 -16.84
C CYS A 238 12.07 -21.05 -18.37
N GLN A 239 13.15 -20.62 -19.01
CA GLN A 239 13.30 -20.63 -20.48
C GLN A 239 13.89 -21.95 -21.00
N PHE A 240 14.39 -22.80 -20.11
CA PHE A 240 15.00 -24.08 -20.48
C PHE A 240 14.01 -25.24 -20.33
N PRO A 241 14.22 -26.33 -21.10
CA PRO A 241 13.43 -27.55 -20.94
C PRO A 241 13.66 -28.22 -19.57
N ASP A 242 12.71 -29.04 -19.16
CA ASP A 242 12.72 -29.76 -17.86
C ASP A 242 13.79 -30.88 -17.87
N LEU A 243 15.07 -30.51 -17.80
CA LEU A 243 16.21 -31.41 -17.73
C LEU A 243 17.00 -31.26 -16.44
N ILE A 244 17.52 -32.36 -15.91
CA ILE A 244 18.29 -32.40 -14.65
C ILE A 244 19.52 -31.48 -14.69
N ILE A 245 20.18 -31.35 -15.84
CA ILE A 245 21.35 -30.47 -15.98
C ILE A 245 21.02 -29.01 -15.68
N TYR A 246 19.85 -28.54 -16.08
CA TYR A 246 19.40 -27.18 -15.78
C TYR A 246 19.01 -27.01 -14.31
N ALA A 247 18.43 -28.05 -13.69
CA ALA A 247 18.15 -28.08 -12.26
C ALA A 247 19.45 -27.96 -11.46
N VAL A 248 20.49 -28.73 -11.79
CA VAL A 248 21.82 -28.64 -11.17
C VAL A 248 22.45 -27.27 -11.40
N THR A 249 22.33 -26.71 -12.58
CA THR A 249 22.81 -25.36 -12.90
C THR A 249 22.12 -24.31 -12.05
N LEU A 250 20.79 -24.37 -11.89
CA LEU A 250 20.01 -23.48 -11.03
C LEU A 250 20.48 -23.56 -9.58
N LEU A 251 20.61 -24.78 -9.02
CA LEU A 251 21.06 -25.01 -7.65
C LEU A 251 22.45 -24.38 -7.42
N ASN A 252 23.40 -24.65 -8.31
CA ASN A 252 24.76 -24.13 -8.20
C ASN A 252 24.83 -22.61 -8.33
N LYS A 253 24.04 -22.02 -9.23
CA LYS A 253 23.99 -20.58 -9.48
C LYS A 253 23.34 -19.81 -8.30
N THR A 254 22.33 -20.39 -7.66
CA THR A 254 21.61 -19.74 -6.56
C THR A 254 22.22 -19.96 -5.19
N LYS A 255 22.96 -21.05 -4.99
CA LYS A 255 23.58 -21.42 -3.70
C LYS A 255 24.39 -20.30 -3.04
N PRO A 256 25.31 -19.59 -3.72
CA PRO A 256 26.10 -18.52 -3.10
C PRO A 256 25.21 -17.35 -2.64
N HIS A 257 24.18 -17.02 -3.38
CA HIS A 257 23.24 -15.96 -3.01
C HIS A 257 22.38 -16.36 -1.80
N LEU A 258 21.90 -17.59 -1.76
CA LEU A 258 21.17 -18.14 -0.60
C LEU A 258 22.07 -18.20 0.64
N GLN A 259 23.35 -18.56 0.49
CA GLN A 259 24.29 -18.53 1.61
C GLN A 259 24.53 -17.11 2.13
N SER A 260 24.60 -16.10 1.26
CA SER A 260 24.67 -14.69 1.66
C SER A 260 23.40 -14.26 2.41
N ILE A 261 22.20 -14.62 1.94
CA ILE A 261 20.93 -14.37 2.64
C ILE A 261 20.94 -15.04 4.02
N LYS A 262 21.33 -16.32 4.10
CA LYS A 262 21.46 -17.07 5.36
C LYS A 262 22.37 -16.37 6.35
N THR A 263 23.51 -15.86 5.89
CA THR A 263 24.48 -15.14 6.74
C THR A 263 23.91 -13.82 7.27
N LYS A 264 23.15 -13.09 6.44
CA LYS A 264 22.55 -11.79 6.80
C LYS A 264 21.29 -11.91 7.69
N LEU A 265 20.46 -12.91 7.44
CA LEU A 265 19.15 -13.03 8.10
C LEU A 265 19.07 -14.16 9.14
N GLY A 266 20.01 -15.10 9.13
CA GLY A 266 19.98 -16.33 9.95
C GLY A 266 19.30 -17.51 9.26
N SER A 267 19.67 -18.72 9.70
CA SER A 267 19.20 -20.00 9.13
C SER A 267 17.73 -20.29 9.38
N SER A 268 17.12 -19.74 10.43
CA SER A 268 15.71 -19.91 10.79
C SER A 268 14.79 -18.82 10.24
N ASN A 269 15.35 -17.85 9.48
CA ASN A 269 14.54 -16.76 8.92
C ASN A 269 13.55 -17.29 7.88
N SER A 270 12.27 -16.95 8.01
CA SER A 270 11.19 -17.44 7.15
C SER A 270 11.36 -17.05 5.68
N TYR A 271 11.83 -15.83 5.41
CA TYR A 271 12.13 -15.38 4.04
C TYR A 271 13.22 -16.23 3.39
N TYR A 272 14.31 -16.45 4.11
CA TYR A 272 15.41 -17.30 3.64
C TYR A 272 14.94 -18.73 3.34
N LEU A 273 14.26 -19.36 4.29
CA LEU A 273 13.78 -20.74 4.14
C LEU A 273 12.80 -20.87 2.97
N ARG A 274 11.85 -19.94 2.83
CA ARG A 274 10.90 -19.92 1.72
C ARG A 274 11.61 -19.78 0.37
N THR A 275 12.55 -18.84 0.22
CA THR A 275 13.28 -18.61 -1.03
C THR A 275 14.16 -19.83 -1.38
N SER A 276 14.80 -20.43 -0.40
CA SER A 276 15.59 -21.67 -0.59
C SER A 276 14.70 -22.84 -1.00
N THR A 277 13.54 -23.00 -0.35
CA THR A 277 12.55 -24.04 -0.68
C THR A 277 11.99 -23.85 -2.11
N GLU A 278 11.76 -22.61 -2.54
CA GLU A 278 11.31 -22.31 -3.91
C GLU A 278 12.31 -22.80 -4.96
N VAL A 279 13.58 -22.50 -4.77
CA VAL A 279 14.67 -22.95 -5.67
C VAL A 279 14.72 -24.48 -5.73
N VAL A 280 14.71 -25.15 -4.57
CA VAL A 280 14.71 -26.62 -4.52
C VAL A 280 13.44 -27.22 -5.14
N THR A 281 12.29 -26.61 -4.93
CA THR A 281 11.02 -27.06 -5.52
C THR A 281 11.06 -27.04 -7.05
N LYS A 282 11.59 -25.98 -7.63
CA LYS A 282 11.74 -25.85 -9.10
C LYS A 282 12.69 -26.92 -9.64
N ALA A 283 13.85 -27.08 -9.00
CA ALA A 283 14.81 -28.10 -9.38
C ALA A 283 14.23 -29.52 -9.23
N LEU A 284 13.55 -29.83 -8.14
CA LEU A 284 12.92 -31.14 -7.89
C LEU A 284 11.85 -31.47 -8.96
N ASN A 285 11.07 -30.48 -9.38
CA ASN A 285 10.07 -30.67 -10.43
C ASN A 285 10.69 -31.14 -11.76
N ASN A 286 11.83 -30.58 -12.16
CA ASN A 286 12.54 -31.01 -13.36
C ASN A 286 13.10 -32.42 -13.22
N LEU A 287 13.65 -32.77 -12.06
CA LEU A 287 14.08 -34.13 -11.82
C LEU A 287 12.93 -35.13 -12.01
N ILE A 288 11.79 -34.83 -11.42
CA ILE A 288 10.59 -35.70 -11.51
C ILE A 288 10.13 -35.78 -12.97
N ALA A 289 10.10 -34.64 -13.70
CA ALA A 289 9.65 -34.59 -15.09
C ALA A 289 10.56 -35.44 -16.00
N GLU A 290 11.88 -35.27 -15.90
CA GLU A 290 12.83 -36.01 -16.71
C GLU A 290 12.86 -37.51 -16.38
N VAL A 291 12.91 -37.88 -15.08
CA VAL A 291 12.88 -39.29 -14.67
C VAL A 291 11.59 -39.97 -15.15
N ASN A 292 10.43 -39.33 -15.05
CA ASN A 292 9.17 -39.86 -15.55
C ASN A 292 9.14 -39.98 -17.09
N SER A 293 9.78 -39.06 -17.79
CA SER A 293 9.88 -39.04 -19.24
C SER A 293 10.71 -40.23 -19.73
N VAL A 294 11.85 -40.49 -19.11
CA VAL A 294 12.80 -41.54 -19.52
C VAL A 294 12.26 -42.94 -19.21
N GLN A 295 11.46 -43.12 -18.17
CA GLN A 295 10.81 -44.40 -17.84
C GLN A 295 9.91 -44.92 -18.98
N LYS A 296 9.43 -44.07 -19.86
CA LYS A 296 8.63 -44.41 -21.02
C LYS A 296 9.47 -44.75 -22.25
N THR A 297 10.80 -44.63 -22.18
CA THR A 297 11.71 -44.85 -23.31
C THR A 297 12.36 -46.24 -23.25
N ILE A 298 12.56 -46.86 -24.40
CA ILE A 298 13.22 -48.17 -24.50
C ILE A 298 14.73 -47.95 -24.46
N GLY A 299 15.40 -48.30 -23.32
CA GLY A 299 16.85 -48.23 -23.20
C GLY A 299 17.29 -48.18 -21.73
N LEU A 300 17.66 -49.33 -21.14
CA LEU A 300 18.02 -49.47 -19.77
C LEU A 300 19.20 -48.56 -19.33
N ASP A 301 20.20 -48.41 -20.21
CA ASP A 301 21.39 -47.60 -19.95
C ASP A 301 21.05 -46.13 -19.83
N LYS A 302 20.14 -45.63 -20.67
CA LYS A 302 19.66 -44.24 -20.58
C LYS A 302 18.89 -43.98 -19.29
N ILE A 303 18.03 -44.95 -18.91
CA ILE A 303 17.28 -44.87 -17.64
C ILE A 303 18.26 -44.84 -16.48
N LYS A 304 19.25 -45.73 -16.42
CA LYS A 304 20.28 -45.77 -15.35
C LYS A 304 21.07 -44.48 -15.30
N HIS A 305 21.46 -43.91 -16.41
CA HIS A 305 22.19 -42.65 -16.47
C HIS A 305 21.36 -41.50 -15.89
N THR A 306 20.13 -41.31 -16.37
CA THR A 306 19.22 -40.23 -15.89
C THR A 306 18.89 -40.37 -14.42
N VAL A 307 18.60 -41.58 -13.94
CA VAL A 307 18.31 -41.84 -12.51
C VAL A 307 19.56 -41.55 -11.65
N SER A 308 20.75 -41.89 -12.10
CA SER A 308 22.00 -41.57 -11.42
C SER A 308 22.24 -40.06 -11.35
N GLU A 309 22.00 -39.32 -12.44
CA GLU A 309 22.10 -37.85 -12.45
C GLU A 309 21.05 -37.22 -11.50
N ALA A 310 19.80 -37.72 -11.51
CA ALA A 310 18.77 -37.28 -10.60
C ALA A 310 19.18 -37.50 -9.13
N TRP A 311 19.71 -38.68 -8.82
CA TRP A 311 20.20 -38.95 -7.46
C TRP A 311 21.32 -37.98 -7.04
N ASN A 312 22.30 -37.76 -7.91
CA ASN A 312 23.39 -36.79 -7.65
C ASN A 312 22.84 -35.37 -7.44
N ALA A 313 21.81 -34.96 -8.17
CA ALA A 313 21.16 -33.68 -7.97
C ALA A 313 20.47 -33.59 -6.60
N THR A 314 19.87 -34.68 -6.08
CA THR A 314 19.32 -34.69 -4.70
C THR A 314 20.39 -34.49 -3.63
N LEU A 315 21.59 -35.02 -3.83
CA LEU A 315 22.74 -34.77 -2.92
C LEU A 315 23.13 -33.29 -2.85
N ILE A 316 22.99 -32.55 -3.97
CA ILE A 316 23.15 -31.09 -3.97
C ILE A 316 22.00 -30.43 -3.23
N MET A 317 20.76 -30.86 -3.45
CA MET A 317 19.57 -30.31 -2.76
C MET A 317 19.64 -30.52 -1.23
N ASP A 318 20.19 -31.64 -0.76
CA ASP A 318 20.40 -31.93 0.67
C ASP A 318 21.24 -30.85 1.38
N THR A 319 22.01 -30.07 0.63
CA THR A 319 22.83 -28.98 1.18
C THR A 319 22.06 -27.67 1.34
N PHE A 320 20.79 -27.62 0.91
CA PHE A 320 19.92 -26.45 1.04
C PHE A 320 19.05 -26.59 2.27
N ASP A 321 18.88 -25.50 3.01
CA ASP A 321 17.87 -25.44 4.06
C ASP A 321 16.49 -25.30 3.40
N MET A 322 15.51 -25.98 3.93
CA MET A 322 14.13 -26.01 3.42
C MET A 322 13.16 -25.79 4.55
N GLU A 323 11.98 -25.28 4.22
CA GLU A 323 10.85 -25.26 5.17
C GLU A 323 10.57 -26.67 5.69
N ALA A 324 10.29 -26.79 6.99
CA ALA A 324 10.17 -28.09 7.66
C ALA A 324 9.10 -29.00 7.03
N ASP A 325 7.95 -28.45 6.69
CA ASP A 325 6.85 -29.20 6.08
C ASP A 325 7.22 -29.72 4.68
N PHE A 326 7.80 -28.88 3.83
CA PHE A 326 8.26 -29.29 2.50
C PHE A 326 9.33 -30.37 2.59
N LYS A 327 10.29 -30.21 3.49
CA LYS A 327 11.38 -31.16 3.68
C LYS A 327 10.88 -32.53 4.15
N ALA A 328 9.98 -32.52 5.16
CA ALA A 328 9.47 -33.77 5.76
C ALA A 328 8.50 -34.53 4.85
N ASN A 329 7.70 -33.82 4.06
CA ASN A 329 6.68 -34.41 3.22
C ASN A 329 7.15 -34.55 1.77
N ARG A 330 7.02 -33.48 0.99
CA ARG A 330 7.20 -33.57 -0.46
C ARG A 330 8.62 -33.96 -0.87
N TYR A 331 9.66 -33.33 -0.27
CA TYR A 331 11.03 -33.64 -0.62
C TYR A 331 11.42 -35.07 -0.19
N ALA A 332 11.13 -35.45 1.05
CA ALA A 332 11.46 -36.77 1.58
C ALA A 332 10.79 -37.91 0.80
N GLN A 333 9.50 -37.76 0.43
CA GLN A 333 8.77 -38.73 -0.35
C GLN A 333 9.39 -38.94 -1.75
N ASN A 334 9.68 -37.87 -2.46
CA ASN A 334 10.28 -37.96 -3.81
C ASN A 334 11.70 -38.51 -3.75
N ARG A 335 12.48 -38.13 -2.72
CA ARG A 335 13.83 -38.65 -2.54
C ARG A 335 13.84 -40.15 -2.19
N ALA A 336 12.88 -40.60 -1.37
CA ALA A 336 12.71 -42.03 -1.05
C ALA A 336 12.32 -42.81 -2.32
N ALA A 337 11.34 -42.35 -3.09
CA ALA A 337 10.92 -42.99 -4.33
C ALA A 337 12.09 -43.11 -5.34
N LEU A 338 12.91 -42.04 -5.47
CA LEU A 338 14.07 -42.03 -6.34
C LEU A 338 15.13 -43.06 -5.83
N LYS A 339 15.31 -43.15 -4.50
CA LYS A 339 16.21 -44.13 -3.92
C LYS A 339 15.76 -45.58 -4.22
N ASP A 340 14.48 -45.88 -4.10
CA ASP A 340 13.92 -47.21 -4.44
C ASP A 340 14.19 -47.54 -5.90
N ILE A 341 14.07 -46.57 -6.81
CA ILE A 341 14.39 -46.74 -8.24
C ILE A 341 15.91 -47.01 -8.43
N CYS A 342 16.78 -46.29 -7.72
CA CYS A 342 18.22 -46.54 -7.74
C CYS A 342 18.56 -47.94 -7.30
N ASP A 343 17.98 -48.42 -6.19
CA ASP A 343 18.22 -49.75 -5.62
C ASP A 343 17.75 -50.86 -6.59
N HIS A 344 16.58 -50.71 -7.23
CA HIS A 344 16.09 -51.62 -8.26
C HIS A 344 16.96 -51.67 -9.52
N LEU A 345 17.59 -50.58 -9.89
CA LEU A 345 18.46 -50.48 -11.05
C LEU A 345 19.92 -50.88 -10.76
N GLY A 346 20.25 -51.18 -9.50
CA GLY A 346 21.61 -51.50 -9.05
C GLY A 346 22.54 -50.29 -9.10
N ILE A 347 22.00 -49.08 -8.96
CA ILE A 347 22.77 -47.82 -8.90
C ILE A 347 23.20 -47.63 -7.44
N SER A 348 24.52 -47.52 -7.20
CA SER A 348 25.05 -47.27 -5.86
C SER A 348 24.58 -45.91 -5.32
N SER A 349 23.66 -45.95 -4.35
CA SER A 349 23.15 -44.73 -3.66
C SER A 349 24.04 -44.30 -2.49
N SER A 350 25.28 -44.85 -2.36
CA SER A 350 26.21 -44.48 -1.30
C SER A 350 26.68 -43.02 -1.46
N THR A 351 26.64 -42.27 -0.36
CA THR A 351 27.13 -40.89 -0.24
C THR A 351 28.65 -40.88 -0.51
N ARG A 352 29.06 -40.73 -1.77
CA ARG A 352 30.42 -40.33 -2.06
C ARG A 352 30.54 -38.86 -1.70
N SER A 353 31.31 -38.54 -0.65
CA SER A 353 31.80 -37.19 -0.42
C SER A 353 32.48 -36.72 -1.70
N VAL A 354 31.93 -35.69 -2.32
CA VAL A 354 32.53 -35.05 -3.49
C VAL A 354 33.78 -34.33 -3.00
N SER A 355 34.89 -35.01 -3.07
CA SER A 355 36.20 -34.36 -3.08
C SER A 355 36.24 -33.51 -4.33
N THR A 356 36.46 -32.22 -4.14
CA THR A 356 36.72 -31.22 -5.17
C THR A 356 37.95 -31.65 -6.00
N SER A 357 37.71 -32.39 -7.07
CA SER A 357 38.71 -32.60 -8.12
C SER A 357 38.30 -31.77 -9.32
N SER A 358 39.25 -30.98 -9.77
CA SER A 358 39.33 -30.03 -10.88
C SER A 358 38.36 -30.19 -12.03
N PRO A 359 37.92 -29.08 -12.65
CA PRO A 359 37.03 -29.12 -13.79
C PRO A 359 37.71 -29.76 -14.98
N LEU A 360 37.16 -30.88 -15.46
CA LEU A 360 37.46 -31.40 -16.80
C LEU A 360 37.09 -30.30 -17.79
N GLN A 361 38.13 -29.76 -18.44
CA GLN A 361 38.02 -28.98 -19.67
C GLN A 361 37.19 -29.78 -20.72
N ARG A 362 35.91 -29.53 -20.78
CA ARG A 362 35.15 -29.83 -21.98
C ARG A 362 35.21 -28.61 -22.91
N THR A 363 35.91 -28.80 -24.00
CA THR A 363 36.03 -27.93 -25.18
C THR A 363 34.73 -27.16 -25.40
N ALA A 364 34.81 -25.85 -25.28
CA ALA A 364 33.74 -24.96 -25.70
C ALA A 364 33.52 -25.12 -27.20
N MET A 365 32.40 -25.69 -27.59
CA MET A 365 31.91 -25.58 -28.96
C MET A 365 31.52 -24.12 -29.19
N THR A 366 32.38 -23.42 -29.88
CA THR A 366 32.16 -22.06 -30.38
C THR A 366 31.04 -22.09 -31.40
N LEU A 367 29.90 -21.53 -31.08
CA LEU A 367 28.87 -21.18 -32.07
C LEU A 367 29.40 -20.01 -32.91
N PRO A 368 29.25 -20.04 -34.24
CA PRO A 368 29.74 -18.98 -35.12
C PRO A 368 28.97 -17.66 -34.84
N ALA A 369 29.73 -16.59 -34.69
CA ALA A 369 29.21 -15.23 -34.61
C ALA A 369 28.54 -14.86 -35.96
N HIS A 370 27.25 -14.62 -35.93
CA HIS A 370 26.57 -13.97 -37.06
C HIS A 370 26.90 -12.47 -37.04
N THR A 371 27.73 -12.11 -38.06
CA THR A 371 28.02 -10.71 -38.42
C THR A 371 26.75 -10.08 -38.97
N THR A 372 26.19 -9.12 -38.27
CA THR A 372 25.08 -8.31 -38.81
C THR A 372 25.65 -7.20 -39.66
N GLN A 373 25.57 -7.34 -40.95
CA GLN A 373 25.73 -6.22 -41.91
C GLN A 373 24.45 -5.43 -41.96
N SER A 374 24.58 -4.15 -41.71
CA SER A 374 23.54 -3.13 -41.93
C SER A 374 23.30 -2.97 -43.43
N GLN A 375 22.08 -3.17 -43.89
CA GLN A 375 21.58 -2.60 -45.15
C GLN A 375 20.22 -1.97 -44.91
N THR A 376 20.22 -0.66 -45.04
CA THR A 376 19.07 0.22 -45.21
C THR A 376 18.39 -0.09 -46.56
N SER A 377 17.10 -0.40 -46.54
CA SER A 377 16.21 -0.04 -47.66
C SER A 377 14.77 0.00 -47.25
N ASN A 378 14.15 1.13 -47.57
CA ASN A 378 12.71 1.39 -47.52
C ASN A 378 11.90 0.37 -48.29
N ARG A 379 10.78 -0.10 -47.74
CA ARG A 379 9.50 -0.18 -48.47
C ARG A 379 8.32 -0.45 -47.56
N THR A 380 7.31 0.26 -47.86
CA THR A 380 5.92 0.30 -47.42
C THR A 380 5.19 -1.06 -47.60
N ASP A 381 4.17 -1.23 -46.76
CA ASP A 381 2.89 -1.94 -46.89
C ASP A 381 2.69 -3.27 -46.20
N GLN A 382 1.74 -3.16 -45.27
CA GLN A 382 0.63 -4.09 -44.94
C GLN A 382 0.94 -5.60 -44.78
N GLN A 383 0.80 -6.10 -43.55
CA GLN A 383 -0.19 -7.14 -43.24
C GLN A 383 -0.25 -7.45 -41.75
N LYS A 384 -1.47 -7.47 -41.25
CA LYS A 384 -1.87 -8.04 -39.96
C LYS A 384 -1.49 -9.51 -39.90
N THR A 385 -0.85 -9.96 -38.83
CA THR A 385 -1.17 -11.24 -38.13
C THR A 385 -0.33 -11.37 -36.86
N ASP A 386 -1.03 -11.64 -35.79
CA ASP A 386 -0.69 -12.40 -34.57
C ASP A 386 0.73 -12.30 -33.98
N GLY A 387 0.83 -11.46 -32.94
CA GLY A 387 1.97 -11.36 -32.03
C GLY A 387 1.57 -11.48 -30.55
N SER A 388 0.77 -12.48 -30.14
CA SER A 388 0.42 -12.71 -28.75
C SER A 388 1.18 -13.89 -28.15
N ARG A 389 2.52 -13.83 -28.07
CA ARG A 389 3.34 -14.85 -27.39
C ARG A 389 4.47 -14.32 -26.51
N GLY A 390 4.37 -13.08 -26.01
CA GLY A 390 5.42 -12.50 -25.17
C GLY A 390 5.01 -12.05 -23.76
N LEU A 391 3.72 -12.07 -23.42
CA LEU A 391 3.20 -11.51 -22.17
C LEU A 391 2.74 -12.56 -21.13
N GLY A 392 2.88 -13.85 -21.42
CA GLY A 392 2.37 -14.92 -20.58
C GLY A 392 3.16 -15.21 -19.31
N CYS A 393 4.48 -14.97 -19.30
CA CYS A 393 5.31 -15.37 -18.16
C CYS A 393 5.32 -14.36 -16.99
N SER A 394 5.31 -13.06 -17.27
CA SER A 394 5.33 -12.05 -16.19
C SER A 394 3.97 -11.90 -15.48
N ALA A 395 2.86 -12.08 -16.22
CA ALA A 395 1.52 -12.11 -15.61
C ALA A 395 1.25 -13.40 -14.82
N GLY A 396 1.89 -14.53 -15.22
CA GLY A 396 1.77 -15.81 -14.53
C GLY A 396 2.42 -15.82 -13.15
N ILE A 397 3.51 -15.09 -12.92
CA ILE A 397 4.21 -15.05 -11.63
C ILE A 397 3.40 -14.25 -10.59
N VAL A 398 2.79 -13.13 -10.99
CA VAL A 398 1.90 -12.36 -10.11
C VAL A 398 0.59 -13.12 -9.88
N GLY A 399 0.05 -13.79 -10.88
CA GLY A 399 -1.14 -14.61 -10.76
C GLY A 399 -0.94 -15.86 -9.90
N CYS A 400 0.22 -16.51 -9.94
CA CYS A 400 0.55 -17.63 -9.06
C CYS A 400 0.77 -17.21 -7.61
N ALA A 401 1.34 -16.04 -7.35
CA ALA A 401 1.47 -15.53 -5.97
C ALA A 401 0.11 -15.18 -5.36
N ILE A 402 -0.79 -14.57 -6.14
CA ILE A 402 -2.16 -14.26 -5.70
C ILE A 402 -3.03 -15.54 -5.63
N GLY A 403 -2.88 -16.45 -6.57
CA GLY A 403 -3.60 -17.72 -6.58
C GLY A 403 -3.21 -18.64 -5.42
N ASN A 404 -1.95 -18.69 -5.03
CA ASN A 404 -1.49 -19.46 -3.87
C ASN A 404 -1.89 -18.83 -2.54
N ILE A 405 -2.02 -17.50 -2.45
CA ILE A 405 -2.51 -16.81 -1.24
C ILE A 405 -4.02 -17.06 -1.06
N ILE A 406 -4.79 -17.07 -2.15
CA ILE A 406 -6.24 -17.39 -2.11
C ILE A 406 -6.46 -18.89 -1.83
N GLY A 407 -5.60 -19.78 -2.33
CA GLY A 407 -5.67 -21.21 -2.06
C GLY A 407 -5.35 -21.60 -0.61
N LEU A 408 -4.50 -20.82 0.09
CA LEU A 408 -4.14 -21.06 1.49
C LEU A 408 -5.22 -20.59 2.50
N ILE A 409 -6.09 -19.69 2.10
CA ILE A 409 -7.19 -19.18 2.96
C ILE A 409 -8.48 -19.99 2.79
N ALA A 410 -8.59 -20.82 1.76
CA ALA A 410 -9.83 -21.55 1.42
C ALA A 410 -9.91 -23.00 1.90
N PHE A 411 -9.02 -23.46 2.78
CA PHE A 411 -9.04 -24.83 3.31
C PHE A 411 -9.56 -24.90 4.75
N ASP A 412 -10.76 -24.32 4.98
CA ASP A 412 -11.64 -24.74 6.06
C ASP A 412 -13.11 -24.68 5.59
N GLY A 413 -13.58 -25.81 5.13
CA GLY A 413 -14.96 -26.28 5.30
C GLY A 413 -16.07 -25.69 4.45
N ASN A 414 -15.86 -25.06 3.25
CA ASN A 414 -17.00 -24.79 2.37
C ASN A 414 -16.63 -24.70 0.88
N THR A 415 -16.64 -25.84 0.20
CA THR A 415 -16.24 -25.97 -1.23
C THR A 415 -17.13 -25.25 -2.24
N THR A 416 -18.34 -24.86 -1.87
CA THR A 416 -19.31 -24.23 -2.77
C THR A 416 -19.04 -22.73 -2.99
N ILE A 417 -18.49 -22.02 -1.97
CA ILE A 417 -18.19 -20.58 -2.06
C ILE A 417 -16.92 -20.34 -2.87
N SER A 418 -15.94 -21.25 -2.79
CA SER A 418 -14.67 -21.15 -3.50
C SER A 418 -14.82 -21.26 -5.02
N VAL A 419 -15.75 -22.06 -5.52
CA VAL A 419 -16.01 -22.20 -6.97
C VAL A 419 -16.71 -20.96 -7.54
N ILE A 420 -17.60 -20.34 -6.78
CA ILE A 420 -18.31 -19.12 -7.22
C ILE A 420 -17.34 -17.93 -7.27
N LEU A 421 -16.43 -17.80 -6.30
CA LEU A 421 -15.43 -16.73 -6.29
C LEU A 421 -14.42 -16.88 -7.43
N ALA A 422 -13.97 -18.10 -7.73
CA ALA A 422 -13.08 -18.39 -8.85
C ALA A 422 -13.73 -18.11 -10.21
N LEU A 423 -15.02 -18.41 -10.36
CA LEU A 423 -15.78 -18.10 -11.58
C LEU A 423 -16.02 -16.61 -11.76
N LEU A 424 -16.26 -15.86 -10.69
CA LEU A 424 -16.42 -14.40 -10.74
C LEU A 424 -15.11 -13.68 -11.06
N CYS A 425 -13.99 -14.11 -10.50
CA CYS A 425 -12.66 -13.59 -10.84
C CYS A 425 -12.27 -13.93 -12.29
N GLY A 426 -12.55 -15.14 -12.76
CA GLY A 426 -12.30 -15.55 -14.14
C GLY A 426 -13.13 -14.76 -15.17
N LEU A 427 -14.40 -14.49 -14.88
CA LEU A 427 -15.27 -13.67 -15.71
C LEU A 427 -14.86 -12.19 -15.72
N PHE A 428 -14.36 -11.66 -14.63
CA PHE A 428 -13.87 -10.28 -14.53
C PHE A 428 -12.59 -10.08 -15.35
N LEU A 429 -11.65 -11.03 -15.27
CA LEU A 429 -10.41 -11.02 -16.04
C LEU A 429 -10.67 -11.24 -17.54
N TYR A 430 -11.61 -12.11 -17.90
CA TYR A 430 -12.02 -12.33 -19.29
C TYR A 430 -12.68 -11.10 -19.92
N ARG A 431 -13.52 -10.39 -19.14
CA ARG A 431 -14.19 -9.17 -19.60
C ARG A 431 -13.21 -7.99 -19.76
N HIS A 432 -12.16 -7.94 -18.92
CA HIS A 432 -11.14 -6.89 -18.99
C HIS A 432 -10.17 -7.12 -20.15
N ALA A 433 -9.84 -8.38 -20.47
CA ALA A 433 -8.99 -8.74 -21.60
C ALA A 433 -9.68 -8.58 -22.98
N ARG A 434 -11.01 -8.46 -23.01
CA ARG A 434 -11.78 -8.27 -24.25
C ARG A 434 -12.04 -6.80 -24.60
N ASN A 435 -11.74 -5.89 -23.68
CA ASN A 435 -11.90 -4.43 -23.83
C ASN A 435 -10.55 -3.69 -23.95
N LEU A 436 -9.45 -4.41 -24.11
CA LEU A 436 -8.13 -3.97 -24.53
C LEU A 436 -7.89 -4.45 -25.98
#